data_a6f91db607bbb6fda6775bbe4ec3340f
#
_entry.id   a6f91db607bbb6fda6775bbe4ec3340f
#
_cell.length_a   1.000
_cell.length_b   1.000
_cell.length_c   1.000
_cell.angle_alpha   90.00
_cell.angle_beta   90.00
_cell.angle_gamma   90.00
#
_symmetry.space_group_name_H-M   'P 1'
#
loop_
_entity.id
_entity.type
_entity.pdbx_description
1 polymer ?
#
loop_
_entity_poly.entity_id
_entity_poly.type
_entity_poly.pdbx_seq_one_letter_code
_entity_poly.pdbx_strand_id
1 'polypeptide(L)'
;MSDAGKNIIVAATVSGGRGREGGDRAPKGRCVVGRLSEFPPGTRRIVTTGGRSIGVFNIGGQFYALRNRCPHQGAPLCRGRVKGTTIPGKPYEYVYGRDQEIIQCPWHGWEFEIRTGRTFFNPHRMRVKTYEVSVEPDGEVDVTLETFEVTTEGEFVILHA
;
A
#
# COMPACT_ATOMS: atom_id res chain seq x y z
N MET A 1 -25.41 22.05 -14.72
CA MET A 1 -25.56 21.45 -13.39
C MET A 1 -24.23 20.90 -13.00
N SER A 2 -23.50 21.65 -12.24
CA SER A 2 -22.15 21.29 -11.76
C SER A 2 -22.28 20.24 -10.68
N ASP A 3 -21.89 19.04 -11.00
CA ASP A 3 -21.62 18.02 -10.00
C ASP A 3 -20.39 18.50 -9.24
N ALA A 4 -20.64 19.11 -8.09
CA ALA A 4 -19.60 19.58 -7.19
C ALA A 4 -18.77 18.34 -6.83
N GLY A 5 -17.54 18.30 -7.33
CA GLY A 5 -16.66 17.18 -7.20
C GLY A 5 -16.59 16.71 -5.74
N LYS A 6 -17.22 15.59 -5.46
CA LYS A 6 -17.04 14.89 -4.20
C LYS A 6 -15.56 14.59 -4.10
N ASN A 7 -14.87 15.25 -3.18
CA ASN A 7 -13.50 14.93 -2.89
C ASN A 7 -13.47 13.47 -2.45
N ILE A 8 -12.84 12.62 -3.24
CA ILE A 8 -12.71 11.20 -2.96
C ILE A 8 -11.30 10.98 -2.45
N ILE A 9 -11.18 10.36 -1.30
CA ILE A 9 -9.91 10.05 -0.65
C ILE A 9 -9.60 8.57 -0.70
N VAL A 10 -8.32 8.25 -0.71
CA VAL A 10 -7.80 6.90 -0.55
C VAL A 10 -7.27 6.77 0.87
N ALA A 11 -7.78 5.82 1.61
CA ALA A 11 -7.39 5.56 2.98
C ALA A 11 -6.89 4.12 3.16
N ALA A 12 -5.81 3.94 3.90
CA ALA A 12 -5.29 2.63 4.27
C ALA A 12 -5.58 2.34 5.74
N THR A 13 -6.07 1.14 6.02
CA THR A 13 -6.32 0.68 7.38
C THR A 13 -5.17 -0.20 7.88
N VAL A 14 -4.52 0.24 8.93
CA VAL A 14 -3.43 -0.49 9.58
C VAL A 14 -4.00 -1.31 10.72
N SER A 15 -4.29 -2.59 10.48
CA SER A 15 -4.63 -3.50 11.56
C SER A 15 -3.38 -3.83 12.38
N GLY A 16 -3.44 -3.62 13.70
CA GLY A 16 -2.40 -4.02 14.62
C GLY A 16 -2.10 -5.52 14.49
N GLY A 17 -0.87 -5.90 14.17
CA GLY A 17 -0.43 -7.28 14.24
C GLY A 17 -0.60 -7.82 15.67
N ARG A 18 -0.89 -9.12 15.81
CA ARG A 18 -0.84 -9.81 17.11
C ARG A 18 0.58 -9.66 17.65
N GLY A 19 0.76 -8.72 18.56
CA GLY A 19 2.00 -8.56 19.31
C GLY A 19 1.99 -9.50 20.49
N ARG A 20 3.14 -10.07 20.77
CA ARG A 20 3.46 -10.67 22.06
C ARG A 20 3.20 -9.65 23.16
N GLU A 21 2.72 -10.10 24.28
CA GLU A 21 2.46 -9.31 25.47
C GLU A 21 3.72 -8.51 25.88
N GLY A 22 3.53 -7.21 26.03
CA GLY A 22 4.55 -6.33 26.56
C GLY A 22 4.82 -5.12 25.68
N GLY A 23 4.09 -4.02 25.90
CA GLY A 23 4.45 -2.70 25.42
C GLY A 23 3.77 -2.25 24.14
N ASP A 24 3.07 -1.15 24.26
CA ASP A 24 2.55 -0.22 23.25
C ASP A 24 1.78 -0.86 22.07
N ARG A 25 0.51 -1.00 22.29
CA ARG A 25 -0.48 -1.26 21.26
C ARG A 25 -0.65 0.01 20.44
N ALA A 26 0.11 0.14 19.35
CA ALA A 26 -0.17 1.17 18.37
C ALA A 26 -1.64 1.07 17.92
N PRO A 27 -2.41 2.16 17.97
CA PRO A 27 -3.84 2.14 17.65
C PRO A 27 -4.06 1.62 16.23
N LYS A 28 -5.19 0.97 16.01
CA LYS A 28 -5.69 0.65 14.68
C LYS A 28 -5.98 1.98 14.00
N GLY A 29 -5.04 2.47 13.21
CA GLY A 29 -5.10 3.79 12.61
C GLY A 29 -5.57 3.70 11.16
N ARG A 30 -6.58 4.50 10.82
CA ARG A 30 -6.90 4.85 9.45
C ARG A 30 -5.95 5.98 9.02
N CYS A 31 -5.26 5.80 7.91
CA CYS A 31 -4.35 6.79 7.34
C CYS A 31 -4.87 7.24 5.97
N VAL A 32 -5.13 8.53 5.81
CA VAL A 32 -5.46 9.11 4.50
C VAL A 32 -4.19 9.20 3.68
N VAL A 33 -4.19 8.57 2.51
CA VAL A 33 -3.04 8.51 1.59
C VAL A 33 -3.02 9.70 0.63
N GLY A 34 -4.18 10.21 0.26
CA GLY A 34 -4.34 11.34 -0.64
C GLY A 34 -5.67 11.35 -1.34
N ARG A 35 -5.87 12.30 -2.23
CA ARG A 35 -7.08 12.40 -3.06
C ARG A 35 -7.02 11.40 -4.21
N LEU A 36 -8.15 10.83 -4.57
CA LEU A 36 -8.24 9.89 -5.69
C LEU A 36 -7.77 10.52 -7.01
N SER A 37 -8.09 11.80 -7.24
CA SER A 37 -7.69 12.55 -8.46
C SER A 37 -6.17 12.68 -8.64
N GLU A 38 -5.43 12.61 -7.55
CA GLU A 38 -3.97 12.71 -7.54
C GLU A 38 -3.27 11.35 -7.58
N PHE A 39 -4.05 10.29 -7.65
CA PHE A 39 -3.55 8.93 -7.56
C PHE A 39 -4.02 8.09 -8.77
N PRO A 40 -3.63 8.47 -10.01
CA PRO A 40 -4.04 7.75 -11.21
C PRO A 40 -3.49 6.32 -11.26
N PRO A 41 -4.09 5.45 -12.10
CA PRO A 41 -3.56 4.10 -12.32
C PRO A 41 -2.08 4.08 -12.70
N GLY A 42 -1.34 3.10 -12.16
CA GLY A 42 0.10 2.96 -12.37
C GLY A 42 0.97 3.78 -11.42
N THR A 43 0.38 4.51 -10.49
CA THR A 43 1.10 5.29 -9.48
C THR A 43 1.16 4.57 -8.14
N ARG A 44 2.11 4.98 -7.31
CA ARG A 44 2.26 4.52 -5.93
C ARG A 44 2.61 5.68 -5.01
N ARG A 45 2.24 5.54 -3.74
CA ARG A 45 2.66 6.44 -2.67
C ARG A 45 3.17 5.63 -1.48
N ILE A 46 4.22 6.13 -0.84
CA ILE A 46 4.75 5.54 0.39
C ILE A 46 4.38 6.48 1.53
N VAL A 47 3.67 5.93 2.51
CA VAL A 47 3.24 6.64 3.71
C VAL A 47 3.80 5.97 4.95
N THR A 48 3.99 6.76 6.01
CA THR A 48 4.41 6.24 7.31
C THR A 48 3.30 6.49 8.32
N THR A 49 2.85 5.43 8.96
CA THR A 49 1.80 5.52 9.98
C THR A 49 2.03 4.46 11.05
N GLY A 50 1.84 4.83 12.31
CA GLY A 50 2.07 3.93 13.44
C GLY A 50 3.47 3.32 13.46
N GLY A 51 4.51 4.09 13.11
CA GLY A 51 5.90 3.61 13.02
C GLY A 51 6.14 2.61 11.87
N ARG A 52 5.23 2.51 10.90
CA ARG A 52 5.34 1.57 9.78
C ARG A 52 5.33 2.30 8.45
N SER A 53 6.30 2.01 7.60
CA SER A 53 6.30 2.46 6.21
C SER A 53 5.47 1.50 5.37
N ILE A 54 4.55 2.05 4.58
CA ILE A 54 3.56 1.33 3.78
C ILE A 54 3.54 1.93 2.38
N GLY A 55 3.61 1.10 1.36
CA GLY A 55 3.38 1.52 -0.02
C GLY A 55 1.96 1.21 -0.45
N VAL A 56 1.29 2.21 -1.00
CA VAL A 56 -0.04 2.10 -1.59
C VAL A 56 0.08 2.22 -3.10
N PHE A 57 -0.57 1.32 -3.81
CA PHE A 57 -0.47 1.18 -5.27
C PHE A 57 -1.85 1.28 -5.90
N ASN A 58 -1.96 2.01 -6.99
CA ASN A 58 -3.13 1.99 -7.85
C ASN A 58 -2.82 1.11 -9.08
N ILE A 59 -3.46 -0.04 -9.17
CA ILE A 59 -3.31 -0.99 -10.28
C ILE A 59 -4.64 -1.10 -11.00
N GLY A 60 -4.72 -0.48 -12.18
CA GLY A 60 -5.91 -0.53 -13.00
C GLY A 60 -7.18 0.05 -12.33
N GLY A 61 -7.03 1.00 -11.42
CA GLY A 61 -8.12 1.61 -10.67
C GLY A 61 -8.45 0.92 -9.34
N GLN A 62 -7.75 -0.16 -9.00
CA GLN A 62 -7.86 -0.82 -7.71
C GLN A 62 -6.65 -0.52 -6.83
N PHE A 63 -6.87 -0.35 -5.54
CA PHE A 63 -5.84 0.04 -4.60
C PHE A 63 -5.40 -1.13 -3.73
N TYR A 64 -4.08 -1.25 -3.58
CA TYR A 64 -3.44 -2.27 -2.76
C TYR A 64 -2.37 -1.63 -1.89
N ALA A 65 -2.18 -2.15 -0.69
CA ALA A 65 -1.14 -1.64 0.20
C ALA A 65 -0.27 -2.78 0.74
N LEU A 66 1.03 -2.55 0.72
CA LEU A 66 2.05 -3.47 1.22
C LEU A 66 2.93 -2.79 2.25
N ARG A 67 3.40 -3.56 3.22
CA ARG A 67 4.48 -3.10 4.09
C ARG A 67 5.74 -2.82 3.27
N ASN A 68 6.32 -1.65 3.43
CA ASN A 68 7.55 -1.26 2.75
C ASN A 68 8.78 -1.88 3.43
N ARG A 69 8.77 -3.21 3.56
CA ARG A 69 9.88 -3.97 4.12
C ARG A 69 9.92 -5.36 3.49
N CYS A 70 10.97 -5.64 2.77
CA CYS A 70 11.21 -6.96 2.20
C CYS A 70 11.49 -7.98 3.32
N PRO A 71 10.78 -9.12 3.37
CA PRO A 71 10.98 -10.13 4.41
C PRO A 71 12.32 -10.84 4.33
N HIS A 72 13.02 -10.74 3.20
CA HIS A 72 14.34 -11.34 3.02
C HIS A 72 15.39 -10.66 3.91
N GLN A 73 15.65 -9.38 3.73
CA GLN A 73 16.65 -8.62 4.48
C GLN A 73 16.24 -7.19 4.85
N GLY A 74 14.96 -6.88 4.79
CA GLY A 74 14.45 -5.60 5.26
C GLY A 74 14.58 -4.41 4.30
N ALA A 75 14.86 -4.66 3.02
CA ALA A 75 14.94 -3.61 2.01
C ALA A 75 13.62 -2.81 1.89
N PRO A 76 13.66 -1.54 1.46
CA PRO A 76 12.48 -0.73 1.18
C PRO A 76 11.76 -1.23 -0.08
N LEU A 77 10.98 -2.30 0.07
CA LEU A 77 10.36 -3.05 -1.03
C LEU A 77 9.53 -2.16 -1.95
N CYS A 78 8.74 -1.26 -1.38
CA CYS A 78 7.83 -0.43 -2.16
C CYS A 78 8.53 0.65 -3.02
N ARG A 79 9.83 0.79 -2.89
CA ARG A 79 10.68 1.58 -3.80
C ARG A 79 11.19 0.78 -4.99
N GLY A 80 10.96 -0.52 -4.99
CA GLY A 80 11.37 -1.41 -6.07
C GLY A 80 10.59 -1.18 -7.36
N ARG A 81 10.99 -1.89 -8.39
CA ARG A 81 10.35 -1.80 -9.72
C ARG A 81 9.00 -2.54 -9.70
N VAL A 82 7.96 -1.88 -10.17
CA VAL A 82 6.68 -2.51 -10.48
C VAL A 82 6.72 -2.98 -11.93
N LYS A 83 6.37 -4.23 -12.15
CA LYS A 83 6.45 -4.90 -13.46
C LYS A 83 5.45 -6.04 -13.57
N GLY A 84 5.43 -6.73 -14.69
CA GLY A 84 4.81 -8.03 -14.84
C GLY A 84 5.79 -9.18 -14.59
N THR A 85 5.36 -10.37 -14.89
CA THR A 85 6.18 -11.57 -14.79
C THR A 85 5.93 -12.50 -15.97
N THR A 86 6.80 -13.48 -16.15
CA THR A 86 6.59 -14.54 -17.13
C THR A 86 5.53 -15.50 -16.59
N ILE A 87 4.49 -15.69 -17.36
CA ILE A 87 3.42 -16.66 -17.06
C ILE A 87 3.68 -17.97 -17.85
N PRO A 88 3.15 -19.10 -17.39
CA PRO A 88 3.28 -20.37 -18.10
C PRO A 88 2.74 -20.27 -19.54
N GLY A 89 3.54 -20.70 -20.50
CA GLY A 89 3.20 -20.82 -21.91
C GLY A 89 3.52 -22.23 -22.42
N LYS A 90 3.51 -22.39 -23.74
CA LYS A 90 3.98 -23.64 -24.40
C LYS A 90 5.50 -23.76 -24.20
N PRO A 91 6.07 -24.99 -24.34
CA PRO A 91 7.50 -25.17 -24.32
C PRO A 91 8.21 -24.23 -25.31
N TYR A 92 9.24 -23.53 -24.80
CA TYR A 92 10.01 -22.50 -25.54
C TYR A 92 9.26 -21.19 -25.81
N GLU A 93 8.06 -20.98 -25.24
CA GLU A 93 7.31 -19.74 -25.32
C GLU A 93 7.42 -18.95 -24.01
N TYR A 94 7.92 -17.73 -24.09
CA TYR A 94 7.97 -16.81 -22.95
C TYR A 94 6.82 -15.81 -23.07
N VAL A 95 5.77 -16.04 -22.30
CA VAL A 95 4.64 -15.12 -22.27
C VAL A 95 4.80 -14.15 -21.11
N TYR A 96 4.95 -12.89 -21.41
CA TYR A 96 4.94 -11.83 -20.41
C TYR A 96 3.50 -11.45 -20.07
N GLY A 97 3.18 -11.42 -18.82
CA GLY A 97 1.83 -11.08 -18.35
C GLY A 97 1.82 -10.46 -16.95
N ARG A 98 0.64 -10.22 -16.44
CA ARG A 98 0.42 -9.64 -15.12
C ARG A 98 1.16 -8.31 -14.94
N ASP A 99 1.16 -7.48 -15.98
CA ASP A 99 1.83 -6.19 -15.95
C ASP A 99 1.30 -5.32 -14.81
N GLN A 100 2.21 -4.60 -14.16
CA GLN A 100 1.94 -3.78 -12.96
C GLN A 100 1.51 -4.54 -11.70
N GLU A 101 1.46 -5.87 -11.71
CA GLU A 101 1.01 -6.65 -10.55
C GLU A 101 2.14 -7.13 -9.63
N ILE A 102 3.38 -7.05 -10.09
CA ILE A 102 4.55 -7.59 -9.39
C ILE A 102 5.47 -6.46 -8.96
N ILE A 103 5.91 -6.50 -7.70
CA ILE A 103 6.97 -5.63 -7.20
C ILE A 103 8.25 -6.41 -6.99
N GLN A 104 9.34 -5.90 -7.54
CA GLN A 104 10.67 -6.47 -7.41
C GLN A 104 11.48 -5.74 -6.35
N CYS A 105 11.98 -6.48 -5.38
CA CYS A 105 12.82 -5.91 -4.32
C CYS A 105 14.09 -5.27 -4.91
N PRO A 106 14.43 -4.03 -4.52
CA PRO A 106 15.57 -3.32 -5.10
C PRO A 106 16.94 -3.90 -4.69
N TRP A 107 17.02 -4.69 -3.61
CA TRP A 107 18.31 -5.21 -3.17
C TRP A 107 18.68 -6.52 -3.87
N HIS A 108 17.78 -7.54 -3.85
CA HIS A 108 18.14 -8.88 -4.34
C HIS A 108 17.17 -9.41 -5.41
N GLY A 109 16.28 -8.57 -5.93
CA GLY A 109 15.41 -8.94 -7.01
C GLY A 109 14.27 -9.90 -6.66
N TRP A 110 13.98 -10.11 -5.38
CA TRP A 110 12.83 -10.92 -4.97
C TRP A 110 11.52 -10.31 -5.46
N GLU A 111 10.67 -11.15 -6.02
CA GLU A 111 9.40 -10.74 -6.61
C GLU A 111 8.23 -11.10 -5.71
N PHE A 112 7.35 -10.13 -5.53
CA PHE A 112 6.13 -10.28 -4.73
C PHE A 112 4.93 -9.79 -5.52
N GLU A 113 3.86 -10.56 -5.44
CA GLU A 113 2.57 -10.15 -5.97
C GLU A 113 1.99 -9.02 -5.09
N ILE A 114 1.67 -7.88 -5.70
CA ILE A 114 1.19 -6.71 -4.95
C ILE A 114 -0.16 -6.98 -4.29
N ARG A 115 -1.03 -7.74 -4.95
CA ARG A 115 -2.37 -8.06 -4.44
C ARG A 115 -2.36 -8.89 -3.16
N THR A 116 -1.47 -9.87 -3.08
CA THR A 116 -1.48 -10.88 -2.01
C THR A 116 -0.28 -10.80 -1.08
N GLY A 117 0.76 -10.07 -1.49
CA GLY A 117 2.04 -10.02 -0.78
C GLY A 117 2.86 -11.31 -0.87
N ARG A 118 2.44 -12.30 -1.67
CA ARG A 118 3.13 -13.58 -1.80
C ARG A 118 4.30 -13.49 -2.77
N THR A 119 5.36 -14.22 -2.47
CA THR A 119 6.46 -14.44 -3.41
C THR A 119 6.25 -15.71 -4.22
N PHE A 120 6.81 -15.76 -5.41
CA PHE A 120 6.77 -16.96 -6.27
C PHE A 120 7.73 -18.05 -5.79
N PHE A 121 8.81 -17.70 -5.10
CA PHE A 121 9.84 -18.65 -4.69
C PHE A 121 9.46 -19.51 -3.49
N ASN A 122 8.76 -18.96 -2.53
CA ASN A 122 8.35 -19.71 -1.34
C ASN A 122 7.08 -19.08 -0.73
N PRO A 123 5.94 -19.24 -1.39
CA PRO A 123 4.69 -18.57 -1.02
C PRO A 123 4.15 -18.97 0.36
N HIS A 124 4.60 -20.09 0.91
CA HIS A 124 4.18 -20.58 2.21
C HIS A 124 4.97 -19.97 3.38
N ARG A 125 6.22 -19.59 3.14
CA ARG A 125 7.11 -19.08 4.19
C ARG A 125 7.38 -17.59 4.10
N MET A 126 7.39 -17.03 2.90
CA MET A 126 7.70 -15.62 2.68
C MET A 126 6.54 -14.87 2.06
N ARG A 127 6.07 -13.89 2.79
CA ARG A 127 5.05 -12.97 2.30
C ARG A 127 5.24 -11.60 2.93
N VAL A 128 4.88 -10.58 2.19
CA VAL A 128 4.79 -9.21 2.67
C VAL A 128 3.41 -8.99 3.27
N LYS A 129 3.34 -8.27 4.38
CA LYS A 129 2.04 -7.91 4.96
C LYS A 129 1.29 -6.97 4.03
N THR A 130 0.04 -7.29 3.77
CA THR A 130 -0.92 -6.45 3.06
C THR A 130 -1.80 -5.68 4.05
N TYR A 131 -2.34 -4.55 3.59
CA TYR A 131 -3.27 -3.72 4.34
C TYR A 131 -4.49 -3.42 3.48
N GLU A 132 -5.63 -3.24 4.12
CA GLU A 132 -6.84 -2.83 3.42
C GLU A 132 -6.73 -1.38 2.97
N VAL A 133 -7.24 -1.11 1.78
CA VAL A 133 -7.34 0.23 1.22
C VAL A 133 -8.79 0.47 0.84
N SER A 134 -9.34 1.58 1.30
CA SER A 134 -10.69 2.03 0.95
C SER A 134 -10.62 3.30 0.11
N VAL A 135 -11.59 3.45 -0.77
CA VAL A 135 -11.84 4.67 -1.52
C VAL A 135 -13.16 5.22 -1.01
N GLU A 136 -13.11 6.36 -0.39
CA GLU A 136 -14.25 6.94 0.33
C GLU A 136 -14.53 8.35 -0.18
N PRO A 137 -15.79 8.80 -0.18
CA PRO A 137 -16.06 10.22 -0.39
C PRO A 137 -15.42 10.99 0.77
N ASP A 138 -14.83 12.14 0.46
CA ASP A 138 -14.35 13.11 1.44
C ASP A 138 -15.58 13.77 2.08
N GLY A 139 -16.22 13.02 2.94
CA GLY A 139 -17.34 13.46 3.76
C GLY A 139 -16.86 13.51 5.19
N GLU A 140 -17.34 14.51 5.94
CA GLU A 140 -17.07 14.76 7.34
C GLU A 140 -16.55 13.51 8.06
N VAL A 141 -15.23 13.50 8.25
CA VAL A 141 -14.62 12.52 9.13
C VAL A 141 -15.13 12.93 10.52
N ASP A 142 -16.03 12.13 11.08
CA ASP A 142 -16.32 12.20 12.49
C ASP A 142 -15.00 11.89 13.22
N VAL A 143 -14.23 12.95 13.44
CA VAL A 143 -12.98 12.90 14.19
C VAL A 143 -13.36 12.76 15.65
N THR A 144 -13.67 11.54 16.05
CA THR A 144 -13.68 11.20 17.46
C THR A 144 -12.23 11.24 17.93
N LEU A 145 -11.88 12.37 18.40
CA LEU A 145 -10.68 12.93 18.98
C LEU A 145 -9.78 11.91 19.67
N GLU A 146 -8.71 11.52 19.00
CA GLU A 146 -7.41 11.46 19.63
C GLU A 146 -6.54 12.46 18.88
N THR A 147 -6.05 13.47 19.61
CA THR A 147 -5.28 14.59 19.07
C THR A 147 -3.94 14.13 18.54
N PHE A 148 -3.86 14.01 17.22
CA PHE A 148 -2.59 13.88 16.52
C PHE A 148 -2.24 15.25 15.91
N GLU A 149 -0.97 15.59 15.90
CA GLU A 149 -0.51 16.78 15.20
C GLU A 149 -0.85 16.67 13.71
N VAL A 150 -1.65 17.62 13.24
CA VAL A 150 -2.03 17.73 11.84
C VAL A 150 -1.23 18.87 11.25
N THR A 151 -0.30 18.56 10.36
CA THR A 151 0.36 19.60 9.56
C THR A 151 -0.28 19.65 8.19
N THR A 152 -0.66 20.84 7.78
CA THR A 152 -1.16 21.12 6.44
C THR A 152 -0.02 21.72 5.61
N GLU A 153 0.47 20.97 4.63
CA GLU A 153 1.30 21.54 3.57
C GLU A 153 0.49 21.56 2.27
N GLY A 154 0.06 22.75 1.89
CA GLY A 154 -0.78 22.97 0.74
C GLY A 154 -2.21 22.41 0.92
N GLU A 155 -2.74 21.71 -0.07
CA GLU A 155 -4.07 21.09 -0.04
C GLU A 155 -4.09 19.66 0.57
N PHE A 156 -3.05 19.27 1.29
CA PHE A 156 -2.91 17.93 1.87
C PHE A 156 -3.03 17.97 3.38
N VAL A 157 -3.82 17.06 3.93
CA VAL A 157 -3.86 16.77 5.37
C VAL A 157 -3.01 15.53 5.62
N ILE A 158 -1.88 15.71 6.28
CA ILE A 158 -0.99 14.60 6.67
C ILE A 158 -1.27 14.28 8.13
N LEU A 159 -1.75 13.10 8.39
CA LEU A 159 -1.94 12.58 9.73
C LEU A 159 -0.67 11.87 10.19
N HIS A 160 0.01 12.42 11.16
CA HIS A 160 1.12 11.76 11.84
C HIS A 160 0.57 10.98 13.03
N ALA A 161 0.60 9.66 12.90
CA ALA A 161 0.24 8.74 14.00
C ALA A 161 1.50 8.10 14.58
#